data_f506151a6df72e69bea05db4181e5685
#
_entry.id   f506151a6df72e69bea05db4181e5685
#
_cell.length_a   1.000
_cell.length_b   1.000
_cell.length_c   1.000
_cell.angle_alpha   90.00
_cell.angle_beta   90.00
_cell.angle_gamma   90.00
#
_symmetry.space_group_name_H-M   'P 1'
#
loop_
_entity.id
_entity.type
_entity.pdbx_description
1 polymer ?
#
loop_
_entity_poly.entity_id
_entity_poly.type
_entity_poly.pdbx_seq_one_letter_code
_entity_poly.pdbx_strand_id
1 'polypeptide(L)'
;MSYNFRTLNYLGSKLRLLDFIEDKVLDVTPQGDGICDLFAGSGCVSRKLSRLYPVVSCDIQGYSKVIANALLNKFAVTDKIIEYFFKSLDNEYAHQLREAFAPLIELEQDAIDSKNLEVLTCILEHGSLEVFNLEHNLSCLSDQLVVVCKNLKKAGLNDVRSLISRYYGGVYFSYKQAVEIDIILESIHRLVSEENRDLFLAALLSTASDVVDTVGKHFAQPIKARDSKGNMKITVYNKAVKDKTIDVVALYREWLLKYKNLCKNDFQHITMQGDYEQCLKALPDNVKTVYADPPYTRDHYSRYYHVLETLTLRDTPKISTVTIHGSTHVSNGIYREDRHQSPFCIKSKAPQAFRKMFELTASTGRNLMLSYSPYDETKKTHPRVVTMQQLIALADEYFDNVEIVSAGSFKHNKLNSTEHFLEASDEAELLIVCTNNE
;
A
#
# COMPACT_ATOMS: atom_id res chain seq x y z
N MET A 1 0.50 4.17 -26.02
CA MET A 1 1.18 4.00 -24.69
C MET A 1 0.18 3.39 -23.75
N SER A 2 0.52 2.29 -23.06
CA SER A 2 -0.40 1.63 -22.14
C SER A 2 -0.64 2.51 -20.90
N TYR A 3 -1.90 2.89 -20.64
CA TYR A 3 -2.30 3.61 -19.45
C TYR A 3 -2.42 2.68 -18.22
N ASN A 4 -2.17 1.40 -18.39
CA ASN A 4 -2.16 0.41 -17.32
C ASN A 4 -0.81 0.48 -16.59
N PHE A 5 -0.71 1.41 -15.64
CA PHE A 5 0.48 1.61 -14.83
C PHE A 5 0.26 1.03 -13.44
N ARG A 6 0.94 -0.09 -13.14
CA ARG A 6 0.91 -0.70 -11.83
C ARG A 6 1.92 0.02 -10.93
N THR A 7 1.47 0.67 -9.90
CA THR A 7 2.30 1.39 -8.92
C THR A 7 2.78 0.50 -7.77
N LEU A 8 1.89 -0.35 -7.28
CA LEU A 8 2.09 -1.24 -6.14
C LEU A 8 1.60 -2.65 -6.44
N ASN A 9 2.07 -3.62 -5.67
CA ASN A 9 1.41 -4.90 -5.54
C ASN A 9 0.18 -4.72 -4.63
N TYR A 10 -0.97 -4.35 -5.22
CA TYR A 10 -2.15 -3.90 -4.51
C TYR A 10 -3.27 -4.95 -4.54
N LEU A 11 -3.79 -5.31 -3.35
CA LEU A 11 -4.90 -6.24 -3.20
C LEU A 11 -6.18 -5.59 -3.73
N GLY A 12 -6.93 -6.28 -4.59
CA GLY A 12 -8.14 -5.73 -5.20
C GLY A 12 -7.89 -4.67 -6.28
N SER A 13 -6.68 -4.59 -6.84
CA SER A 13 -6.34 -3.64 -7.91
C SER A 13 -7.30 -3.78 -9.11
N LYS A 14 -7.87 -2.65 -9.55
CA LYS A 14 -8.81 -2.56 -10.67
C LYS A 14 -8.16 -2.52 -12.06
N LEU A 15 -6.84 -2.80 -12.17
CA LEU A 15 -6.09 -2.72 -13.43
C LEU A 15 -6.73 -3.49 -14.61
N ARG A 16 -7.43 -4.59 -14.32
CA ARG A 16 -8.12 -5.40 -15.34
C ARG A 16 -9.50 -4.86 -15.73
N LEU A 17 -10.04 -3.96 -14.93
CA LEU A 17 -11.39 -3.40 -15.08
C LEU A 17 -11.38 -1.95 -15.56
N LEU A 18 -10.17 -1.38 -15.80
CA LEU A 18 -10.02 0.05 -16.09
C LEU A 18 -10.80 0.49 -17.33
N ASP A 19 -10.80 -0.32 -18.40
CA ASP A 19 -11.53 0.01 -19.62
C ASP A 19 -13.05 -0.02 -19.37
N PHE A 20 -13.54 -1.03 -18.66
CA PHE A 20 -14.94 -1.13 -18.25
C PHE A 20 -15.40 0.05 -17.35
N ILE A 21 -14.56 0.43 -16.36
CA ILE A 21 -14.84 1.58 -15.49
C ILE A 21 -14.86 2.87 -16.32
N GLU A 22 -13.89 3.06 -17.23
CA GLU A 22 -13.81 4.24 -18.08
C GLU A 22 -15.05 4.36 -18.98
N ASP A 23 -15.48 3.27 -19.63
CA ASP A 23 -16.67 3.26 -20.50
C ASP A 23 -17.92 3.68 -19.71
N LYS A 24 -18.10 3.17 -18.50
CA LYS A 24 -19.24 3.53 -17.66
C LYS A 24 -19.16 4.95 -17.09
N VAL A 25 -17.96 5.45 -16.82
CA VAL A 25 -17.77 6.86 -16.45
C VAL A 25 -18.17 7.79 -17.60
N LEU A 26 -17.83 7.43 -18.85
CA LEU A 26 -18.21 8.19 -20.04
C LEU A 26 -19.73 8.27 -20.25
N ASP A 27 -20.46 7.21 -19.84
CA ASP A 27 -21.93 7.18 -19.95
C ASP A 27 -22.62 8.16 -18.98
N VAL A 28 -22.03 8.42 -17.80
CA VAL A 28 -22.72 9.17 -16.71
C VAL A 28 -22.04 10.49 -16.32
N THR A 29 -20.86 10.78 -16.86
CA THR A 29 -20.12 12.01 -16.55
C THR A 29 -20.07 12.91 -17.78
N PRO A 30 -20.72 14.10 -17.76
CA PRO A 30 -20.68 15.02 -18.87
C PRO A 30 -19.25 15.47 -19.20
N GLN A 31 -18.99 15.74 -20.48
CA GLN A 31 -17.69 16.23 -20.91
C GLN A 31 -17.42 17.62 -20.35
N GLY A 32 -16.24 17.80 -19.73
CA GLY A 32 -15.82 19.06 -19.10
C GLY A 32 -16.01 19.09 -17.59
N ASP A 33 -16.78 18.13 -17.05
CA ASP A 33 -16.94 17.98 -15.60
C ASP A 33 -15.77 17.22 -14.97
N GLY A 34 -15.71 17.23 -13.65
CA GLY A 34 -14.72 16.47 -12.86
C GLY A 34 -15.27 15.17 -12.32
N ILE A 35 -14.35 14.28 -11.96
CA ILE A 35 -14.64 13.01 -11.30
C ILE A 35 -13.84 12.85 -10.02
N CYS A 36 -14.46 12.24 -9.00
CA CYS A 36 -13.80 11.83 -7.76
C CYS A 36 -13.52 10.32 -7.77
N ASP A 37 -12.28 9.92 -7.48
CA ASP A 37 -11.88 8.55 -7.11
C ASP A 37 -11.75 8.51 -5.58
N LEU A 38 -12.79 8.01 -4.89
CA LEU A 38 -12.99 8.24 -3.45
C LEU A 38 -12.15 7.31 -2.56
N PHE A 39 -11.77 6.14 -3.04
CA PHE A 39 -10.92 5.16 -2.34
C PHE A 39 -9.76 4.77 -3.26
N ALA A 40 -8.91 5.74 -3.57
CA ALA A 40 -7.97 5.66 -4.69
C ALA A 40 -6.93 4.54 -4.58
N GLY A 41 -6.54 4.15 -3.35
CA GLY A 41 -5.61 3.04 -3.10
C GLY A 41 -4.31 3.15 -3.89
N SER A 42 -4.16 2.35 -4.93
CA SER A 42 -2.98 2.38 -5.80
C SER A 42 -3.00 3.48 -6.88
N GLY A 43 -4.09 4.26 -6.97
CA GLY A 43 -4.27 5.34 -7.93
C GLY A 43 -4.49 4.92 -9.38
N CYS A 44 -4.71 3.63 -9.65
CA CYS A 44 -4.84 3.14 -11.03
C CYS A 44 -6.10 3.67 -11.73
N VAL A 45 -7.23 3.79 -11.02
CA VAL A 45 -8.48 4.37 -11.56
C VAL A 45 -8.30 5.87 -11.78
N SER A 46 -7.80 6.60 -10.76
CA SER A 46 -7.45 8.03 -10.90
C SER A 46 -6.58 8.28 -12.14
N ARG A 47 -5.53 7.46 -12.32
CA ARG A 47 -4.62 7.58 -13.48
C ARG A 47 -5.31 7.33 -14.82
N LYS A 48 -6.18 6.32 -14.87
CA LYS A 48 -6.93 6.00 -16.10
C LYS A 48 -7.85 7.14 -16.49
N LEU A 49 -8.66 7.63 -15.54
CA LEU A 49 -9.65 8.67 -15.77
C LEU A 49 -9.04 10.06 -15.98
N SER A 50 -7.83 10.32 -15.45
CA SER A 50 -7.14 11.60 -15.63
C SER A 50 -6.89 11.97 -17.10
N ARG A 51 -6.98 11.02 -18.00
CA ARG A 51 -6.89 11.24 -19.44
C ARG A 51 -8.01 12.11 -20.00
N LEU A 52 -9.19 11.95 -19.43
CA LEU A 52 -10.45 12.45 -19.97
C LEU A 52 -11.07 13.55 -19.10
N TYR A 53 -10.76 13.52 -17.80
CA TYR A 53 -11.41 14.34 -16.79
C TYR A 53 -10.41 15.00 -15.82
N PRO A 54 -10.72 16.18 -15.27
CA PRO A 54 -10.18 16.64 -14.01
C PRO A 54 -10.51 15.60 -12.92
N VAL A 55 -9.52 15.09 -12.20
CA VAL A 55 -9.70 14.06 -11.18
C VAL A 55 -9.41 14.60 -9.80
N VAL A 56 -10.32 14.34 -8.86
CA VAL A 56 -10.07 14.46 -7.42
C VAL A 56 -9.82 13.06 -6.88
N SER A 57 -8.59 12.77 -6.50
CA SER A 57 -8.18 11.46 -5.95
C SER A 57 -8.15 11.53 -4.44
N CYS A 58 -8.93 10.70 -3.75
CA CYS A 58 -9.08 10.72 -2.31
C CYS A 58 -8.73 9.37 -1.68
N ASP A 59 -7.99 9.40 -0.57
CA ASP A 59 -7.78 8.22 0.27
C ASP A 59 -7.46 8.65 1.71
N ILE A 60 -7.71 7.79 2.67
CA ILE A 60 -7.34 8.01 4.07
C ILE A 60 -5.85 7.80 4.31
N GLN A 61 -5.19 6.97 3.50
CA GLN A 61 -3.79 6.61 3.63
C GLN A 61 -2.88 7.65 2.95
N GLY A 62 -1.85 8.11 3.66
CA GLY A 62 -0.88 9.08 3.14
C GLY A 62 -0.12 8.56 1.94
N TYR A 63 0.29 7.28 1.93
CA TYR A 63 0.98 6.69 0.78
C TYR A 63 0.14 6.73 -0.50
N SER A 64 -1.17 6.56 -0.40
CA SER A 64 -2.08 6.62 -1.55
C SER A 64 -2.13 8.03 -2.15
N LYS A 65 -2.23 9.07 -1.30
CA LYS A 65 -2.16 10.46 -1.73
C LYS A 65 -0.85 10.77 -2.47
N VAL A 66 0.30 10.33 -1.92
CA VAL A 66 1.63 10.53 -2.53
C VAL A 66 1.69 9.89 -3.92
N ILE A 67 1.22 8.65 -4.04
CA ILE A 67 1.18 7.93 -5.32
C ILE A 67 0.25 8.63 -6.31
N ALA A 68 -0.97 8.99 -5.88
CA ALA A 68 -1.92 9.69 -6.73
C ALA A 68 -1.34 11.03 -7.23
N ASN A 69 -0.69 11.81 -6.37
CA ASN A 69 -0.04 13.05 -6.77
C ASN A 69 1.05 12.81 -7.83
N ALA A 70 1.89 11.80 -7.63
CA ALA A 70 2.94 11.44 -8.59
C ALA A 70 2.38 10.96 -9.94
N LEU A 71 1.21 10.33 -9.96
CA LEU A 71 0.54 9.85 -11.17
C LEU A 71 -0.13 10.98 -11.96
N LEU A 72 -0.73 11.94 -11.28
CA LEU A 72 -1.64 12.92 -11.85
C LEU A 72 -0.93 14.24 -12.20
N ASN A 73 -0.08 14.74 -11.34
CA ASN A 73 0.46 16.08 -11.43
C ASN A 73 1.84 16.14 -12.08
N LYS A 74 2.18 17.27 -12.70
CA LYS A 74 3.47 17.53 -13.31
C LYS A 74 4.48 17.97 -12.26
N PHE A 75 5.75 17.57 -12.44
CA PHE A 75 6.86 17.90 -11.55
C PHE A 75 8.00 18.52 -12.34
N ALA A 76 8.67 19.51 -11.75
CA ALA A 76 9.82 20.18 -12.37
C ALA A 76 11.13 19.42 -12.09
N VAL A 77 11.19 18.14 -12.49
CA VAL A 77 12.32 17.25 -12.26
C VAL A 77 13.06 16.96 -13.56
N THR A 78 14.30 17.50 -13.66
CA THR A 78 15.19 17.28 -14.80
C THR A 78 16.11 16.07 -14.57
N ASP A 79 16.75 15.57 -15.65
CA ASP A 79 17.75 14.51 -15.52
C ASP A 79 18.94 14.95 -14.66
N LYS A 80 19.31 16.23 -14.71
CA LYS A 80 20.36 16.79 -13.84
C LYS A 80 20.03 16.69 -12.36
N ILE A 81 18.78 16.94 -11.97
CA ILE A 81 18.29 16.78 -10.59
C ILE A 81 18.39 15.31 -10.16
N ILE A 82 17.97 14.39 -11.02
CA ILE A 82 18.06 12.95 -10.76
C ILE A 82 19.52 12.52 -10.60
N GLU A 83 20.40 12.88 -11.52
CA GLU A 83 21.82 12.53 -11.43
C GLU A 83 22.48 13.11 -10.18
N TYR A 84 22.18 14.35 -9.83
CA TYR A 84 22.66 14.96 -8.58
C TYR A 84 22.17 14.18 -7.36
N PHE A 85 20.89 13.83 -7.32
CA PHE A 85 20.30 13.05 -6.23
C PHE A 85 21.04 11.72 -6.04
N PHE A 86 21.22 10.94 -7.12
CA PHE A 86 21.89 9.63 -7.02
C PHE A 86 23.37 9.73 -6.64
N LYS A 87 24.08 10.75 -7.11
CA LYS A 87 25.47 11.01 -6.68
C LYS A 87 25.55 11.37 -5.19
N SER A 88 24.52 12.01 -4.66
CA SER A 88 24.47 12.46 -3.27
C SER A 88 24.03 11.36 -2.29
N LEU A 89 23.65 10.17 -2.75
CA LEU A 89 23.33 9.02 -1.89
C LEU A 89 24.59 8.49 -1.17
N ASP A 90 25.77 8.65 -1.77
CA ASP A 90 27.04 8.28 -1.16
C ASP A 90 27.57 9.45 -0.33
N ASN A 91 27.25 9.46 0.95
CA ASN A 91 27.58 10.52 1.89
C ASN A 91 27.92 9.95 3.28
N GLU A 92 28.39 10.80 4.17
CA GLU A 92 28.82 10.40 5.52
C GLU A 92 27.72 9.68 6.30
N TYR A 93 26.47 10.15 6.25
CA TYR A 93 25.35 9.49 6.91
C TYR A 93 25.14 8.08 6.35
N ALA A 94 25.19 7.90 5.03
CA ALA A 94 25.04 6.60 4.39
C ALA A 94 26.13 5.61 4.82
N HIS A 95 27.38 6.08 4.91
CA HIS A 95 28.50 5.28 5.41
C HIS A 95 28.29 4.87 6.87
N GLN A 96 27.94 5.83 7.74
CA GLN A 96 27.68 5.57 9.15
C GLN A 96 26.53 4.59 9.37
N LEU A 97 25.45 4.68 8.58
CA LEU A 97 24.31 3.77 8.71
C LEU A 97 24.66 2.35 8.24
N ARG A 98 25.38 2.23 7.10
CA ARG A 98 25.87 0.93 6.61
C ARG A 98 26.82 0.28 7.60
N GLU A 99 27.75 1.03 8.16
CA GLU A 99 28.69 0.56 9.19
C GLU A 99 27.94 0.12 10.46
N ALA A 100 26.95 0.88 10.90
CA ALA A 100 26.15 0.51 12.06
C ALA A 100 25.43 -0.84 11.91
N PHE A 101 24.91 -1.14 10.71
CA PHE A 101 24.20 -2.38 10.40
C PHE A 101 25.09 -3.49 9.82
N ALA A 102 26.39 -3.25 9.59
CA ALA A 102 27.30 -4.23 8.98
C ALA A 102 27.24 -5.62 9.64
N PRO A 103 27.20 -5.77 11.00
CA PRO A 103 27.12 -7.10 11.62
C PRO A 103 25.90 -7.93 11.21
N LEU A 104 24.77 -7.30 10.98
CA LEU A 104 23.54 -7.98 10.55
C LEU A 104 23.49 -8.19 9.03
N ILE A 105 24.02 -7.23 8.25
CA ILE A 105 24.11 -7.35 6.79
C ILE A 105 25.05 -8.50 6.41
N GLU A 106 26.22 -8.60 7.03
CA GLU A 106 27.20 -9.66 6.79
C GLU A 106 26.62 -11.02 7.20
N LEU A 107 26.03 -11.13 8.39
CA LEU A 107 25.40 -12.37 8.86
C LEU A 107 24.31 -12.85 7.90
N GLU A 108 23.45 -11.95 7.41
CA GLU A 108 22.38 -12.32 6.47
C GLU A 108 22.96 -12.75 5.12
N GLN A 109 23.97 -12.04 4.60
CA GLN A 109 24.63 -12.40 3.35
C GLN A 109 25.33 -13.76 3.46
N ASP A 110 26.11 -13.99 4.53
CA ASP A 110 26.77 -15.26 4.79
C ASP A 110 25.77 -16.43 4.88
N ALA A 111 24.60 -16.19 5.49
CA ALA A 111 23.54 -17.19 5.60
C ALA A 111 22.91 -17.51 4.22
N ILE A 112 22.80 -16.53 3.33
CA ILE A 112 22.34 -16.73 1.95
C ILE A 112 23.39 -17.52 1.16
N ASP A 113 24.65 -17.14 1.22
CA ASP A 113 25.74 -17.71 0.44
C ASP A 113 26.06 -19.15 0.88
N SER A 114 26.01 -19.42 2.19
CA SER A 114 26.24 -20.74 2.78
C SER A 114 24.99 -21.64 2.82
N LYS A 115 23.82 -21.13 2.37
CA LYS A 115 22.52 -21.82 2.46
C LYS A 115 22.10 -22.17 3.89
N ASN A 116 22.46 -21.33 4.86
CA ASN A 116 22.15 -21.57 6.27
C ASN A 116 20.68 -21.21 6.57
N LEU A 117 19.80 -22.22 6.43
CA LEU A 117 18.37 -22.05 6.65
C LEU A 117 18.02 -21.71 8.11
N GLU A 118 18.83 -22.15 9.07
CA GLU A 118 18.61 -21.89 10.49
C GLU A 118 18.77 -20.39 10.80
N VAL A 119 19.85 -19.78 10.35
CA VAL A 119 20.09 -18.35 10.52
C VAL A 119 19.05 -17.53 9.76
N LEU A 120 18.70 -17.88 8.52
CA LEU A 120 17.65 -17.19 7.77
C LEU A 120 16.28 -17.27 8.45
N THR A 121 15.94 -18.42 9.03
CA THR A 121 14.72 -18.60 9.82
C THR A 121 14.74 -17.70 11.06
N CYS A 122 15.86 -17.67 11.77
CA CYS A 122 16.03 -16.84 12.95
C CYS A 122 15.92 -15.33 12.62
N ILE A 123 16.48 -14.89 11.48
CA ILE A 123 16.35 -13.51 10.99
C ILE A 123 14.88 -13.16 10.75
N LEU A 124 14.11 -14.02 10.06
CA LEU A 124 12.69 -13.78 9.80
C LEU A 124 11.83 -13.71 11.08
N GLU A 125 12.16 -14.54 12.08
CA GLU A 125 11.40 -14.64 13.33
C GLU A 125 11.80 -13.58 14.35
N HIS A 126 13.07 -13.11 14.37
CA HIS A 126 13.63 -12.28 15.43
C HIS A 126 14.44 -11.07 14.93
N GLY A 127 14.45 -10.80 13.62
CA GLY A 127 15.36 -9.82 13.00
C GLY A 127 15.01 -8.34 13.24
N SER A 128 13.80 -8.01 13.69
CA SER A 128 13.44 -6.62 13.95
C SER A 128 14.16 -6.08 15.20
N LEU A 129 14.96 -5.04 15.01
CA LEU A 129 15.68 -4.39 16.10
C LEU A 129 14.71 -3.71 17.09
N GLU A 130 13.62 -3.14 16.59
CA GLU A 130 12.61 -2.48 17.43
C GLU A 130 11.85 -3.48 18.28
N VAL A 131 11.46 -4.64 17.72
CA VAL A 131 10.84 -5.73 18.50
C VAL A 131 11.79 -6.29 19.55
N PHE A 132 13.07 -6.46 19.20
CA PHE A 132 14.10 -6.89 20.17
C PHE A 132 14.22 -5.91 21.34
N ASN A 133 14.20 -4.59 21.07
CA ASN A 133 14.25 -3.57 22.12
C ASN A 133 13.01 -3.54 23.01
N LEU A 134 11.84 -3.95 22.49
CA LEU A 134 10.58 -3.98 23.27
C LEU A 134 10.41 -5.26 24.09
N GLU A 135 10.78 -6.40 23.54
CA GLU A 135 10.50 -7.71 24.17
C GLU A 135 11.72 -8.35 24.83
N HIS A 136 12.93 -7.94 24.47
CA HIS A 136 14.20 -8.48 24.97
C HIS A 136 14.32 -10.02 24.81
N ASN A 137 13.64 -10.59 23.80
CA ASN A 137 13.68 -12.01 23.54
C ASN A 137 15.05 -12.47 23.07
N LEU A 138 15.63 -13.46 23.78
CA LEU A 138 16.91 -14.05 23.38
C LEU A 138 16.74 -14.92 22.14
N SER A 139 17.63 -14.75 21.16
CA SER A 139 17.68 -15.50 19.92
C SER A 139 19.11 -15.67 19.47
N CYS A 140 19.33 -16.41 18.39
CA CYS A 140 20.65 -16.55 17.76
C CYS A 140 21.22 -15.21 17.23
N LEU A 141 20.40 -14.15 17.16
CA LEU A 141 20.80 -12.80 16.69
C LEU A 141 21.11 -11.82 17.82
N SER A 142 20.91 -12.20 19.08
CA SER A 142 20.94 -11.27 20.22
C SER A 142 22.22 -10.47 20.29
N ASP A 143 23.39 -11.12 20.08
CA ASP A 143 24.69 -10.43 20.14
C ASP A 143 24.80 -9.38 19.02
N GLN A 144 24.45 -9.72 17.78
CA GLN A 144 24.50 -8.81 16.65
C GLN A 144 23.51 -7.65 16.81
N LEU A 145 22.29 -7.91 17.28
CA LEU A 145 21.29 -6.89 17.56
C LEU A 145 21.78 -5.90 18.63
N VAL A 146 22.39 -6.39 19.71
CA VAL A 146 23.01 -5.54 20.75
C VAL A 146 24.15 -4.69 20.18
N VAL A 147 25.00 -5.25 19.31
CA VAL A 147 26.08 -4.50 18.66
C VAL A 147 25.52 -3.39 17.80
N VAL A 148 24.52 -3.69 16.95
CA VAL A 148 23.88 -2.68 16.09
C VAL A 148 23.19 -1.58 16.91
N CYS A 149 22.50 -1.91 18.01
CA CYS A 149 21.93 -0.92 18.92
C CYS A 149 23.00 0.05 19.47
N LYS A 150 24.17 -0.48 19.88
CA LYS A 150 25.31 0.33 20.35
C LYS A 150 25.88 1.22 19.25
N ASN A 151 26.05 0.67 18.04
CA ASN A 151 26.56 1.39 16.89
C ASN A 151 25.65 2.56 16.51
N LEU A 152 24.33 2.32 16.40
CA LEU A 152 23.34 3.36 16.11
C LEU A 152 23.33 4.47 17.15
N LYS A 153 23.41 4.09 18.43
CA LYS A 153 23.51 5.07 19.53
C LYS A 153 24.79 5.90 19.45
N LYS A 154 25.93 5.28 19.16
CA LYS A 154 27.24 5.95 18.99
C LYS A 154 27.22 6.91 17.81
N ALA A 155 26.63 6.52 16.69
CA ALA A 155 26.48 7.33 15.49
C ALA A 155 25.39 8.42 15.61
N GLY A 156 24.57 8.41 16.68
CA GLY A 156 23.43 9.32 16.82
C GLY A 156 22.32 9.07 15.81
N LEU A 157 22.19 7.83 15.33
CA LEU A 157 21.23 7.41 14.29
C LEU A 157 20.06 6.58 14.81
N ASN A 158 19.79 6.57 16.12
CA ASN A 158 18.65 5.85 16.71
C ASN A 158 17.35 6.68 16.64
N ASP A 159 17.02 7.16 15.47
CA ASP A 159 15.85 8.01 15.20
C ASP A 159 15.18 7.68 13.85
N VAL A 160 14.43 8.61 13.27
CA VAL A 160 13.73 8.43 11.98
C VAL A 160 14.68 8.18 10.80
N ARG A 161 15.98 8.42 10.94
CA ARG A 161 16.99 8.18 9.89
C ARG A 161 17.36 6.71 9.73
N SER A 162 17.00 5.86 10.68
CA SER A 162 17.16 4.39 10.61
C SER A 162 15.82 3.66 10.82
N LEU A 163 14.73 4.29 10.40
CA LEU A 163 13.37 3.86 10.69
C LEU A 163 13.08 2.48 10.12
N ILE A 164 13.30 2.30 8.81
CA ILE A 164 12.94 1.06 8.10
C ILE A 164 13.89 -0.07 8.49
N SER A 165 15.17 0.20 8.63
CA SER A 165 16.17 -0.78 9.03
C SER A 165 15.93 -1.30 10.46
N ARG A 166 15.51 -0.44 11.41
CA ARG A 166 15.19 -0.85 12.78
C ARG A 166 13.90 -1.64 12.89
N TYR A 167 12.83 -1.17 12.24
CA TYR A 167 11.50 -1.79 12.37
C TYR A 167 11.35 -3.05 11.52
N TYR A 168 11.82 -2.99 10.26
CA TYR A 168 11.43 -3.95 9.22
C TYR A 168 12.61 -4.70 8.59
N GLY A 169 13.85 -4.34 8.92
CA GLY A 169 15.05 -5.05 8.50
C GLY A 169 15.06 -6.50 9.02
N GLY A 170 15.50 -7.44 8.20
CA GLY A 170 15.47 -8.88 8.45
C GLY A 170 14.10 -9.53 8.25
N VAL A 171 13.01 -8.81 8.54
CA VAL A 171 11.63 -9.35 8.55
C VAL A 171 10.91 -9.16 7.22
N TYR A 172 10.83 -7.92 6.72
CA TYR A 172 10.18 -7.58 5.44
C TYR A 172 11.17 -7.29 4.33
N PHE A 173 12.35 -6.81 4.67
CA PHE A 173 13.45 -6.50 3.77
C PHE A 173 14.72 -7.19 4.26
N SER A 174 15.72 -7.41 3.39
CA SER A 174 17.06 -7.67 3.93
C SER A 174 17.55 -6.46 4.70
N TYR A 175 18.52 -6.65 5.61
CA TYR A 175 19.11 -5.51 6.33
C TYR A 175 19.75 -4.51 5.36
N LYS A 176 20.43 -5.00 4.32
CA LYS A 176 21.00 -4.16 3.27
C LYS A 176 19.91 -3.34 2.55
N GLN A 177 18.81 -3.99 2.15
CA GLN A 177 17.70 -3.28 1.49
C GLN A 177 17.07 -2.23 2.40
N ALA A 178 16.82 -2.55 3.66
CA ALA A 178 16.22 -1.63 4.62
C ALA A 178 17.12 -0.40 4.87
N VAL A 179 18.44 -0.60 4.96
CA VAL A 179 19.44 0.47 5.09
C VAL A 179 19.43 1.36 3.84
N GLU A 180 19.43 0.79 2.62
CA GLU A 180 19.36 1.58 1.39
C GLU A 180 18.05 2.35 1.26
N ILE A 181 16.91 1.77 1.71
CA ILE A 181 15.61 2.47 1.76
C ILE A 181 15.70 3.69 2.71
N ASP A 182 16.29 3.56 3.91
CA ASP A 182 16.48 4.67 4.83
C ASP A 182 17.40 5.75 4.26
N ILE A 183 18.48 5.38 3.56
CA ILE A 183 19.40 6.32 2.89
C ILE A 183 18.67 7.12 1.81
N ILE A 184 17.87 6.46 0.98
CA ILE A 184 17.08 7.12 -0.05
C ILE A 184 16.05 8.04 0.60
N LEU A 185 15.31 7.58 1.62
CA LEU A 185 14.27 8.34 2.31
C LEU A 185 14.84 9.62 2.96
N GLU A 186 15.98 9.53 3.66
CA GLU A 186 16.67 10.69 4.23
C GLU A 186 17.12 11.66 3.14
N SER A 187 17.66 11.13 2.04
CA SER A 187 18.12 11.96 0.92
C SER A 187 16.95 12.68 0.22
N ILE A 188 15.78 12.04 0.10
CA ILE A 188 14.56 12.69 -0.41
C ILE A 188 14.22 13.91 0.47
N HIS A 189 14.18 13.73 1.78
CA HIS A 189 13.83 14.82 2.70
C HIS A 189 14.83 15.96 2.76
N ARG A 190 16.13 15.66 2.56
CA ARG A 190 17.19 16.66 2.62
C ARG A 190 17.44 17.40 1.31
N LEU A 191 17.29 16.75 0.17
CA LEU A 191 17.78 17.24 -1.12
C LEU A 191 16.66 17.61 -2.09
N VAL A 192 15.46 17.05 -1.92
CA VAL A 192 14.35 17.27 -2.84
C VAL A 192 13.44 18.35 -2.30
N SER A 193 13.12 19.35 -3.12
CA SER A 193 12.17 20.41 -2.77
C SER A 193 10.80 19.82 -2.46
N GLU A 194 10.02 20.49 -1.62
CA GLU A 194 8.69 20.03 -1.19
C GLU A 194 7.77 19.76 -2.39
N GLU A 195 7.82 20.62 -3.39
CA GLU A 195 7.01 20.51 -4.63
C GLU A 195 7.30 19.22 -5.42
N ASN A 196 8.53 18.71 -5.38
CA ASN A 196 8.97 17.52 -6.10
C ASN A 196 9.00 16.26 -5.25
N ARG A 197 8.81 16.38 -3.93
CA ARG A 197 9.01 15.29 -2.97
C ARG A 197 8.15 14.08 -3.25
N ASP A 198 6.87 14.28 -3.58
CA ASP A 198 5.94 13.17 -3.81
C ASP A 198 6.32 12.30 -5.01
N LEU A 199 6.97 12.86 -6.05
CA LEU A 199 7.48 12.05 -7.15
C LEU A 199 8.55 11.05 -6.70
N PHE A 200 9.50 11.52 -5.88
CA PHE A 200 10.58 10.71 -5.34
C PHE A 200 10.06 9.70 -4.31
N LEU A 201 9.15 10.11 -3.43
CA LEU A 201 8.52 9.21 -2.46
C LEU A 201 7.68 8.12 -3.14
N ALA A 202 6.89 8.44 -4.16
CA ALA A 202 6.10 7.45 -4.90
C ALA A 202 7.00 6.39 -5.55
N ALA A 203 8.14 6.79 -6.10
CA ALA A 203 9.14 5.85 -6.63
C ALA A 203 9.70 4.94 -5.53
N LEU A 204 9.97 5.47 -4.32
CA LEU A 204 10.44 4.69 -3.18
C LEU A 204 9.37 3.73 -2.66
N LEU A 205 8.10 4.16 -2.59
CA LEU A 205 6.98 3.30 -2.20
C LEU A 205 6.80 2.12 -3.16
N SER A 206 6.90 2.37 -4.47
CA SER A 206 6.83 1.32 -5.50
C SER A 206 8.03 0.36 -5.38
N THR A 207 9.22 0.88 -5.14
CA THR A 207 10.42 0.08 -4.88
C THR A 207 10.25 -0.83 -3.67
N ALA A 208 9.81 -0.27 -2.53
CA ALA A 208 9.55 -1.04 -1.32
C ALA A 208 8.50 -2.14 -1.54
N SER A 209 7.45 -1.86 -2.32
CA SER A 209 6.43 -2.85 -2.70
C SER A 209 6.98 -3.99 -3.57
N ASP A 210 7.98 -3.73 -4.40
CA ASP A 210 8.56 -4.75 -5.26
C ASP A 210 9.64 -5.60 -4.56
N VAL A 211 10.42 -5.00 -3.63
CA VAL A 211 11.49 -5.73 -2.94
C VAL A 211 11.03 -6.50 -1.70
N VAL A 212 9.82 -6.20 -1.18
CA VAL A 212 9.34 -6.86 0.05
C VAL A 212 9.37 -8.38 -0.05
N ASP A 213 9.94 -9.03 0.96
CA ASP A 213 10.04 -10.49 1.07
C ASP A 213 8.82 -11.07 1.80
N THR A 214 7.67 -11.12 1.12
CA THR A 214 6.42 -11.69 1.66
C THR A 214 5.65 -12.48 0.61
N VAL A 215 4.70 -13.29 1.03
CA VAL A 215 3.75 -13.91 0.13
C VAL A 215 2.77 -12.84 -0.35
N GLY A 216 2.60 -12.70 -1.66
CA GLY A 216 1.70 -11.70 -2.26
C GLY A 216 2.25 -10.28 -2.31
N LYS A 217 3.52 -10.07 -1.94
CA LYS A 217 4.18 -8.75 -2.02
C LYS A 217 3.44 -7.62 -1.29
N HIS A 218 2.87 -7.93 -0.12
CA HIS A 218 2.25 -6.96 0.79
C HIS A 218 2.75 -7.19 2.22
N PHE A 219 2.48 -6.26 3.14
CA PHE A 219 3.05 -6.25 4.49
C PHE A 219 2.11 -6.81 5.56
N ALA A 220 1.06 -7.57 5.19
CA ALA A 220 0.08 -8.08 6.15
C ALA A 220 0.67 -9.10 7.13
N GLN A 221 1.62 -9.90 6.68
CA GLN A 221 2.31 -10.88 7.53
C GLN A 221 3.71 -11.15 7.00
N PRO A 222 4.71 -11.26 7.87
CA PRO A 222 6.01 -11.82 7.51
C PRO A 222 5.87 -13.26 7.00
N ILE A 223 6.90 -13.74 6.34
CA ILE A 223 6.98 -15.14 5.93
C ILE A 223 6.95 -16.03 7.18
N LYS A 224 6.05 -17.02 7.19
CA LYS A 224 6.10 -18.09 8.19
C LYS A 224 7.24 -19.05 7.84
N ALA A 225 8.35 -18.92 8.56
CA ALA A 225 9.55 -19.68 8.31
C ALA A 225 9.40 -21.19 8.64
N ARG A 226 8.43 -21.53 9.51
CA ARG A 226 8.17 -22.92 9.93
C ARG A 226 6.81 -23.43 9.45
N ASP A 227 6.71 -24.74 9.27
CA ASP A 227 5.46 -25.43 8.99
C ASP A 227 4.62 -25.60 10.27
N SER A 228 3.46 -26.27 10.16
CA SER A 228 2.58 -26.53 11.31
C SER A 228 3.18 -27.50 12.33
N LYS A 229 4.26 -28.22 11.98
CA LYS A 229 5.00 -29.13 12.86
C LYS A 229 6.25 -28.50 13.45
N GLY A 230 6.53 -27.22 13.15
CA GLY A 230 7.71 -26.49 13.61
C GLY A 230 8.97 -26.67 12.76
N ASN A 231 8.92 -27.44 11.65
CA ASN A 231 10.08 -27.65 10.79
C ASN A 231 10.32 -26.41 9.90
N MET A 232 11.59 -26.08 9.68
CA MET A 232 11.99 -24.99 8.78
C MET A 232 11.64 -25.31 7.32
N LYS A 233 11.12 -24.33 6.60
CA LYS A 233 10.73 -24.47 5.19
C LYS A 233 11.88 -24.11 4.26
N ILE A 234 12.28 -25.02 3.38
CA ILE A 234 13.30 -24.76 2.35
C ILE A 234 12.87 -23.59 1.40
N THR A 235 11.58 -23.34 1.26
CA THR A 235 11.05 -22.23 0.46
C THR A 235 11.50 -20.86 0.98
N VAL A 236 11.86 -20.75 2.26
CA VAL A 236 12.43 -19.53 2.87
C VAL A 236 13.75 -19.17 2.18
N TYR A 237 14.65 -20.14 2.02
CA TYR A 237 15.92 -19.92 1.33
C TYR A 237 15.73 -19.49 -0.12
N ASN A 238 14.90 -20.22 -0.88
CA ASN A 238 14.65 -19.89 -2.29
C ASN A 238 14.09 -18.48 -2.46
N LYS A 239 13.24 -18.06 -1.53
CA LYS A 239 12.64 -16.74 -1.52
C LYS A 239 13.64 -15.66 -1.10
N ALA A 240 14.46 -15.93 -0.09
CA ALA A 240 15.52 -15.01 0.34
C ALA A 240 16.51 -14.72 -0.80
N VAL A 241 16.96 -15.75 -1.52
CA VAL A 241 17.83 -15.57 -2.69
C VAL A 241 17.17 -14.71 -3.76
N LYS A 242 15.86 -14.90 -4.00
CA LYS A 242 15.15 -14.16 -5.04
C LYS A 242 14.89 -12.70 -4.66
N ASP A 243 14.38 -12.47 -3.46
CA ASP A 243 13.80 -11.17 -3.08
C ASP A 243 14.80 -10.30 -2.30
N LYS A 244 15.61 -10.89 -1.40
CA LYS A 244 16.54 -10.16 -0.54
C LYS A 244 17.84 -9.71 -1.23
N THR A 245 18.11 -10.20 -2.45
CA THR A 245 19.28 -9.83 -3.25
C THR A 245 19.01 -8.75 -4.29
N ILE A 246 17.76 -8.28 -4.42
CA ILE A 246 17.38 -7.22 -5.36
C ILE A 246 18.09 -5.91 -4.96
N ASP A 247 18.73 -5.26 -5.93
CA ASP A 247 19.36 -3.96 -5.75
C ASP A 247 18.28 -2.85 -5.66
N VAL A 248 18.13 -2.29 -4.45
CA VAL A 248 17.16 -1.24 -4.16
C VAL A 248 17.46 0.05 -4.90
N VAL A 249 18.72 0.47 -5.01
CA VAL A 249 19.10 1.74 -5.62
C VAL A 249 18.86 1.71 -7.13
N ALA A 250 19.24 0.60 -7.78
CA ALA A 250 18.98 0.39 -9.21
C ALA A 250 17.47 0.36 -9.51
N LEU A 251 16.69 -0.41 -8.74
CA LEU A 251 15.24 -0.49 -8.91
C LEU A 251 14.54 0.84 -8.61
N TYR A 252 15.01 1.59 -7.61
CA TYR A 252 14.49 2.91 -7.30
C TYR A 252 14.71 3.90 -8.45
N ARG A 253 15.89 3.87 -9.09
CA ARG A 253 16.17 4.68 -10.28
C ARG A 253 15.21 4.36 -11.41
N GLU A 254 14.93 3.08 -11.65
CA GLU A 254 13.96 2.68 -12.67
C GLU A 254 12.55 3.21 -12.36
N TRP A 255 12.08 3.08 -11.11
CA TRP A 255 10.78 3.59 -10.70
C TRP A 255 10.69 5.12 -10.82
N LEU A 256 11.72 5.85 -10.41
CA LEU A 256 11.75 7.31 -10.51
C LEU A 256 11.66 7.76 -11.97
N LEU A 257 12.38 7.11 -12.88
CA LEU A 257 12.31 7.37 -14.31
C LEU A 257 10.94 7.00 -14.91
N LYS A 258 10.35 5.88 -14.47
CA LYS A 258 8.99 5.49 -14.89
C LYS A 258 7.96 6.57 -14.52
N TYR A 259 7.95 7.06 -13.28
CA TYR A 259 7.04 8.12 -12.83
C TYR A 259 7.29 9.46 -13.53
N LYS A 260 8.56 9.86 -13.68
CA LYS A 260 8.95 11.10 -14.37
C LYS A 260 8.45 11.12 -15.83
N ASN A 261 8.55 9.98 -16.51
CA ASN A 261 8.22 9.86 -17.94
C ASN A 261 6.74 9.56 -18.21
N LEU A 262 5.88 9.55 -17.19
CA LEU A 262 4.44 9.40 -17.38
C LEU A 262 3.90 10.59 -18.21
N CYS A 263 3.16 10.26 -19.28
CA CYS A 263 2.43 11.27 -20.04
C CYS A 263 1.31 11.85 -19.15
N LYS A 264 1.30 13.15 -18.96
CA LYS A 264 0.33 13.90 -18.15
C LYS A 264 -0.27 15.01 -19.00
N ASN A 265 -1.56 15.24 -18.83
CA ASN A 265 -2.27 16.32 -19.54
C ASN A 265 -2.22 17.64 -18.76
N ASP A 266 -2.99 18.64 -19.20
CA ASP A 266 -3.05 19.98 -18.61
C ASP A 266 -4.24 20.17 -17.65
N PHE A 267 -5.02 19.10 -17.38
CA PHE A 267 -6.09 19.19 -16.38
C PHE A 267 -5.52 19.47 -15.00
N GLN A 268 -6.28 20.26 -14.24
CA GLN A 268 -6.00 20.50 -12.83
C GLN A 268 -6.53 19.30 -12.03
N HIS A 269 -5.64 18.50 -11.47
CA HIS A 269 -6.00 17.37 -10.62
C HIS A 269 -5.75 17.73 -9.16
N ILE A 270 -6.59 17.18 -8.27
CA ILE A 270 -6.51 17.38 -6.82
C ILE A 270 -6.26 16.04 -6.15
N THR A 271 -5.37 16.00 -5.18
CA THR A 271 -5.15 14.82 -4.34
C THR A 271 -5.42 15.17 -2.88
N MET A 272 -6.30 14.41 -2.25
CA MET A 272 -6.76 14.65 -0.89
C MET A 272 -6.43 13.47 0.01
N GLN A 273 -5.99 13.77 1.24
CA GLN A 273 -5.90 12.78 2.30
C GLN A 273 -7.01 13.06 3.32
N GLY A 274 -7.89 12.09 3.53
CA GLY A 274 -8.98 12.22 4.48
C GLY A 274 -9.92 11.02 4.44
N ASP A 275 -10.80 10.92 5.40
CA ASP A 275 -11.87 9.94 5.32
C ASP A 275 -12.90 10.32 4.24
N TYR A 276 -13.72 9.34 3.86
CA TYR A 276 -14.70 9.51 2.78
C TYR A 276 -15.70 10.66 3.01
N GLU A 277 -16.07 10.95 4.26
CA GLU A 277 -16.99 12.05 4.58
C GLU A 277 -16.32 13.41 4.39
N GLN A 278 -15.07 13.53 4.87
CA GLN A 278 -14.27 14.75 4.70
C GLN A 278 -14.04 15.03 3.22
N CYS A 279 -13.66 13.98 2.47
CA CYS A 279 -13.43 14.09 1.03
C CYS A 279 -14.69 14.51 0.28
N LEU A 280 -15.83 13.82 0.50
CA LEU A 280 -17.10 14.16 -0.19
C LEU A 280 -17.58 15.59 0.10
N LYS A 281 -17.42 16.07 1.35
CA LYS A 281 -17.80 17.44 1.74
C LYS A 281 -16.90 18.52 1.14
N ALA A 282 -15.66 18.17 0.77
CA ALA A 282 -14.67 19.10 0.23
C ALA A 282 -14.55 19.05 -1.30
N LEU A 283 -15.38 18.25 -1.98
CA LEU A 283 -15.33 18.15 -3.45
C LEU A 283 -15.74 19.48 -4.11
N PRO A 284 -14.98 19.93 -5.12
CA PRO A 284 -15.36 21.07 -5.94
C PRO A 284 -16.70 20.86 -6.67
N ASP A 285 -17.42 21.95 -6.95
CA ASP A 285 -18.75 21.92 -7.58
C ASP A 285 -18.76 21.34 -9.00
N ASN A 286 -17.63 21.42 -9.71
CA ASN A 286 -17.47 20.83 -11.04
C ASN A 286 -17.28 19.31 -11.02
N VAL A 287 -17.10 18.68 -9.87
CA VAL A 287 -17.11 17.22 -9.75
C VAL A 287 -18.55 16.74 -9.77
N LYS A 288 -18.93 15.97 -10.80
CA LYS A 288 -20.31 15.48 -10.99
C LYS A 288 -20.47 13.99 -10.75
N THR A 289 -19.37 13.22 -10.80
CA THR A 289 -19.42 11.79 -10.57
C THR A 289 -18.40 11.38 -9.52
N VAL A 290 -18.82 10.47 -8.62
CA VAL A 290 -17.99 9.84 -7.61
C VAL A 290 -17.86 8.36 -7.97
N TYR A 291 -16.65 7.91 -8.25
CA TYR A 291 -16.31 6.49 -8.28
C TYR A 291 -15.86 6.06 -6.88
N ALA A 292 -16.43 4.99 -6.36
CA ALA A 292 -16.13 4.48 -5.03
C ALA A 292 -15.83 2.97 -5.07
N ASP A 293 -14.68 2.56 -4.53
CA ASP A 293 -14.27 1.17 -4.33
C ASP A 293 -13.89 0.94 -2.85
N PRO A 294 -14.86 1.06 -1.93
CA PRO A 294 -14.57 0.90 -0.51
C PRO A 294 -14.15 -0.53 -0.20
N PRO A 295 -13.35 -0.76 0.86
CA PRO A 295 -13.08 -2.11 1.31
C PRO A 295 -14.39 -2.77 1.81
N TYR A 296 -14.77 -3.89 1.20
CA TYR A 296 -16.05 -4.58 1.45
C TYR A 296 -15.89 -5.96 2.12
N THR A 297 -14.67 -6.33 2.49
CA THR A 297 -14.35 -7.52 3.25
C THR A 297 -13.92 -7.16 4.67
N ARG A 298 -13.75 -8.14 5.55
CA ARG A 298 -13.22 -7.92 6.91
C ARG A 298 -11.71 -7.66 6.93
N ASP A 299 -11.08 -7.61 5.77
CA ASP A 299 -9.65 -7.36 5.64
C ASP A 299 -9.35 -5.86 5.85
N HIS A 300 -8.50 -5.57 6.82
CA HIS A 300 -8.08 -4.21 7.08
C HIS A 300 -6.89 -3.85 6.18
N TYR A 301 -7.11 -3.09 5.13
CA TYR A 301 -6.08 -2.62 4.18
C TYR A 301 -4.91 -1.91 4.88
N SER A 302 -5.16 -1.23 5.97
CA SER A 302 -4.11 -0.62 6.80
C SER A 302 -3.09 -1.62 7.38
N ARG A 303 -3.40 -2.91 7.46
CA ARG A 303 -2.43 -3.95 7.79
C ARG A 303 -1.56 -4.35 6.61
N TYR A 304 -2.12 -4.29 5.41
CA TYR A 304 -1.42 -4.71 4.20
C TYR A 304 -0.37 -3.70 3.76
N TYR A 305 -0.54 -2.41 4.10
CA TYR A 305 0.29 -1.31 3.60
C TYR A 305 0.89 -0.43 4.71
N HIS A 306 0.90 -0.90 5.97
CA HIS A 306 1.39 -0.12 7.11
C HIS A 306 2.86 0.32 6.98
N VAL A 307 3.70 -0.46 6.29
CA VAL A 307 5.10 -0.10 6.04
C VAL A 307 5.19 1.07 5.05
N LEU A 308 4.35 1.08 4.01
CA LEU A 308 4.28 2.19 3.08
C LEU A 308 3.77 3.48 3.76
N GLU A 309 2.81 3.35 4.67
CA GLU A 309 2.35 4.47 5.49
C GLU A 309 3.47 4.98 6.41
N THR A 310 4.24 4.10 7.03
CA THR A 310 5.39 4.47 7.86
C THR A 310 6.48 5.19 7.05
N LEU A 311 6.77 4.73 5.83
CA LEU A 311 7.67 5.41 4.89
C LEU A 311 7.19 6.84 4.57
N THR A 312 5.89 6.98 4.34
CA THR A 312 5.27 8.25 3.95
C THR A 312 5.24 9.25 5.12
N LEU A 313 4.81 8.81 6.29
CA LEU A 313 4.71 9.65 7.48
C LEU A 313 6.07 9.93 8.10
N ARG A 314 7.04 9.03 7.89
CA ARG A 314 8.39 9.12 8.45
C ARG A 314 8.38 9.40 9.96
N ASP A 315 7.51 8.72 10.66
CA ASP A 315 7.37 8.78 12.11
C ASP A 315 7.90 7.51 12.78
N THR A 316 7.98 7.49 14.10
CA THR A 316 8.33 6.31 14.89
C THR A 316 7.07 5.73 15.53
N PRO A 317 6.26 4.94 14.79
CA PRO A 317 4.98 4.50 15.29
C PRO A 317 5.15 3.53 16.45
N LYS A 318 4.24 3.60 17.42
CA LYS A 318 4.09 2.51 18.39
C LYS A 318 3.64 1.25 17.66
N ILE A 319 4.21 0.11 18.03
CA ILE A 319 3.85 -1.18 17.46
C ILE A 319 2.66 -1.74 18.25
N SER A 320 1.63 -2.22 17.51
CA SER A 320 0.45 -2.83 18.14
C SER A 320 0.82 -4.13 18.84
N THR A 321 0.14 -4.39 19.94
CA THR A 321 0.32 -5.61 20.74
C THR A 321 -0.90 -6.52 20.67
N VAL A 322 -0.70 -7.78 21.01
CA VAL A 322 -1.75 -8.81 21.13
C VAL A 322 -1.59 -9.52 22.46
N THR A 323 -2.70 -9.86 23.10
CA THR A 323 -2.67 -10.65 24.34
C THR A 323 -2.94 -12.12 24.01
N ILE A 324 -1.99 -12.99 24.33
CA ILE A 324 -2.07 -14.44 24.12
C ILE A 324 -1.85 -15.11 25.47
N HIS A 325 -2.82 -15.90 25.93
CA HIS A 325 -2.78 -16.60 27.22
C HIS A 325 -2.40 -15.71 28.41
N GLY A 326 -2.88 -14.44 28.41
CA GLY A 326 -2.62 -13.48 29.48
C GLY A 326 -1.28 -12.73 29.40
N SER A 327 -0.41 -13.06 28.45
CA SER A 327 0.84 -12.34 28.18
C SER A 327 0.68 -11.42 26.96
N THR A 328 1.23 -10.22 27.06
CA THR A 328 1.20 -9.22 25.97
C THR A 328 2.45 -9.38 25.10
N HIS A 329 2.25 -9.52 23.82
CA HIS A 329 3.30 -9.65 22.80
C HIS A 329 3.13 -8.61 21.69
N VAL A 330 4.21 -8.25 21.05
CA VAL A 330 4.19 -7.46 19.82
C VAL A 330 3.44 -8.23 18.72
N SER A 331 2.64 -7.54 17.93
CA SER A 331 1.94 -8.17 16.80
C SER A 331 2.93 -8.72 15.77
N ASN A 332 2.73 -9.96 15.31
CA ASN A 332 3.65 -10.63 14.36
C ASN A 332 3.93 -9.83 13.08
N GLY A 333 3.01 -8.96 12.66
CA GLY A 333 3.19 -8.10 11.50
C GLY A 333 3.88 -6.78 11.78
N ILE A 334 4.31 -6.52 13.02
CA ILE A 334 4.93 -5.24 13.44
C ILE A 334 4.04 -4.05 13.03
N TYR A 335 2.72 -4.19 13.22
CA TYR A 335 1.77 -3.19 12.76
C TYR A 335 1.84 -1.92 13.60
N ARG A 336 1.64 -0.77 12.95
CA ARG A 336 1.38 0.50 13.64
C ARG A 336 0.14 0.37 14.53
N GLU A 337 0.20 0.92 15.75
CA GLU A 337 -0.94 0.93 16.68
C GLU A 337 -2.08 1.83 16.17
N ASP A 338 -1.72 2.99 15.62
CA ASP A 338 -2.60 4.08 15.17
C ASP A 338 -3.20 3.90 13.77
N ARG A 339 -3.12 2.68 13.18
CA ARG A 339 -3.65 2.46 11.82
C ARG A 339 -5.17 2.62 11.75
N HIS A 340 -5.59 3.26 10.67
CA HIS A 340 -7.01 3.44 10.38
C HIS A 340 -7.74 2.10 10.18
N GLN A 341 -8.91 1.96 10.80
CA GLN A 341 -9.82 0.85 10.57
C GLN A 341 -11.07 1.36 9.86
N SER A 342 -11.16 1.09 8.55
CA SER A 342 -12.29 1.54 7.74
C SER A 342 -13.63 1.02 8.32
N PRO A 343 -14.64 1.88 8.49
CA PRO A 343 -15.96 1.46 8.94
C PRO A 343 -16.62 0.47 7.96
N PHE A 344 -16.26 0.53 6.67
CA PHE A 344 -16.73 -0.38 5.64
C PHE A 344 -16.27 -1.84 5.82
N CYS A 345 -15.21 -2.09 6.61
CA CYS A 345 -14.74 -3.44 6.98
C CYS A 345 -15.39 -3.99 8.25
N ILE A 346 -16.16 -3.20 8.97
CA ILE A 346 -16.72 -3.56 10.29
C ILE A 346 -18.22 -3.82 10.13
N LYS A 347 -18.65 -5.09 10.31
CA LYS A 347 -20.03 -5.52 10.07
C LYS A 347 -21.10 -4.64 10.74
N SER A 348 -20.86 -4.18 11.96
CA SER A 348 -21.78 -3.31 12.71
C SER A 348 -21.79 -1.85 12.24
N LYS A 349 -20.76 -1.39 11.54
CA LYS A 349 -20.60 0.01 11.09
C LYS A 349 -20.85 0.18 9.59
N ALA A 350 -20.58 -0.86 8.79
CA ALA A 350 -20.61 -0.77 7.34
C ALA A 350 -21.98 -0.31 6.77
N PRO A 351 -23.15 -0.79 7.24
CA PRO A 351 -24.42 -0.30 6.73
C PRO A 351 -24.60 1.21 6.91
N GLN A 352 -24.19 1.76 8.05
CA GLN A 352 -24.28 3.19 8.29
C GLN A 352 -23.26 3.99 7.46
N ALA A 353 -22.05 3.45 7.25
CA ALA A 353 -21.04 4.08 6.42
C ALA A 353 -21.49 4.15 4.95
N PHE A 354 -22.07 3.07 4.41
CA PHE A 354 -22.67 3.09 3.06
C PHE A 354 -23.81 4.09 2.99
N ARG A 355 -24.76 4.08 3.93
CA ARG A 355 -25.86 5.06 3.99
C ARG A 355 -25.34 6.50 3.96
N LYS A 356 -24.33 6.81 4.76
CA LYS A 356 -23.74 8.16 4.80
C LYS A 356 -23.06 8.54 3.50
N MET A 357 -22.38 7.61 2.84
CA MET A 357 -21.77 7.84 1.53
C MET A 357 -22.82 8.14 0.45
N PHE A 358 -23.91 7.36 0.38
CA PHE A 358 -25.02 7.59 -0.56
C PHE A 358 -25.67 8.97 -0.28
N GLU A 359 -26.04 9.23 0.97
CA GLU A 359 -26.63 10.50 1.39
C GLU A 359 -25.79 11.71 0.97
N LEU A 360 -24.49 11.70 1.30
CA LEU A 360 -23.60 12.82 0.99
C LEU A 360 -23.39 13.01 -0.50
N THR A 361 -23.35 11.94 -1.28
CA THR A 361 -23.21 12.03 -2.73
C THR A 361 -24.48 12.56 -3.37
N ALA A 362 -25.64 11.99 -3.05
CA ALA A 362 -26.93 12.38 -3.60
C ALA A 362 -27.33 13.82 -3.20
N SER A 363 -27.11 14.21 -1.93
CA SER A 363 -27.47 15.55 -1.44
C SER A 363 -26.76 16.69 -2.17
N THR A 364 -25.68 16.39 -2.89
CA THR A 364 -24.93 17.35 -3.69
C THR A 364 -25.19 17.23 -5.19
N GLY A 365 -26.20 16.44 -5.60
CA GLY A 365 -26.58 16.22 -7.00
C GLY A 365 -25.51 15.47 -7.81
N ARG A 366 -24.65 14.70 -7.17
CA ARG A 366 -23.58 13.94 -7.84
C ARG A 366 -24.01 12.52 -8.12
N ASN A 367 -23.58 11.97 -9.24
CA ASN A 367 -23.71 10.56 -9.56
C ASN A 367 -22.75 9.72 -8.72
N LEU A 368 -23.13 8.47 -8.38
CA LEU A 368 -22.29 7.52 -7.68
C LEU A 368 -22.11 6.26 -8.52
N MET A 369 -20.86 5.84 -8.70
CA MET A 369 -20.50 4.55 -9.28
C MET A 369 -19.79 3.71 -8.19
N LEU A 370 -20.51 2.80 -7.57
CA LEU A 370 -19.98 1.95 -6.51
C LEU A 370 -19.51 0.61 -7.09
N SER A 371 -18.20 0.35 -7.01
CA SER A 371 -17.62 -0.96 -7.32
C SER A 371 -17.84 -1.92 -6.15
N TYR A 372 -18.40 -3.08 -6.43
CA TYR A 372 -18.67 -4.10 -5.43
C TYR A 372 -18.58 -5.50 -6.03
N SER A 373 -17.91 -6.41 -5.33
CA SER A 373 -17.81 -7.80 -5.80
C SER A 373 -18.90 -8.64 -5.15
N PRO A 374 -19.76 -9.32 -5.92
CA PRO A 374 -20.77 -10.22 -5.38
C PRO A 374 -20.11 -11.35 -4.59
N TYR A 375 -20.82 -11.85 -3.59
CA TYR A 375 -20.36 -12.93 -2.73
C TYR A 375 -21.23 -14.16 -2.91
N ASP A 376 -20.60 -15.28 -3.15
CA ASP A 376 -21.26 -16.58 -3.12
C ASP A 376 -21.34 -17.05 -1.65
N GLU A 377 -22.53 -17.03 -1.07
CA GLU A 377 -22.79 -17.42 0.32
C GLU A 377 -22.45 -18.88 0.62
N THR A 378 -22.35 -19.72 -0.41
CA THR A 378 -21.94 -21.13 -0.26
C THR A 378 -20.44 -21.27 0.03
N LYS A 379 -19.64 -20.26 -0.29
CA LYS A 379 -18.19 -20.20 -0.07
C LYS A 379 -17.86 -19.39 1.18
N LYS A 380 -17.65 -20.04 2.31
CA LYS A 380 -17.38 -19.42 3.64
C LYS A 380 -16.09 -18.56 3.75
N THR A 381 -15.39 -18.26 2.65
CA THR A 381 -14.14 -17.49 2.65
C THR A 381 -14.40 -16.03 2.28
N HIS A 382 -13.93 -15.10 3.13
CA HIS A 382 -14.04 -13.63 2.97
C HIS A 382 -15.48 -13.11 2.78
N PRO A 383 -16.38 -13.32 3.77
CA PRO A 383 -17.76 -12.86 3.69
C PRO A 383 -17.81 -11.33 3.55
N ARG A 384 -18.72 -10.85 2.71
CA ARG A 384 -19.00 -9.41 2.58
C ARG A 384 -19.65 -8.91 3.87
N VAL A 385 -19.39 -7.65 4.21
CA VAL A 385 -19.96 -7.03 5.42
C VAL A 385 -21.38 -6.52 5.19
N VAL A 386 -21.73 -6.18 3.94
CA VAL A 386 -23.08 -5.78 3.47
C VAL A 386 -23.40 -6.59 2.23
N THR A 387 -24.66 -7.00 2.07
CA THR A 387 -25.10 -7.75 0.89
C THR A 387 -25.39 -6.81 -0.29
N MET A 388 -25.34 -7.34 -1.52
CA MET A 388 -25.70 -6.59 -2.73
C MET A 388 -27.15 -6.05 -2.64
N GLN A 389 -28.10 -6.87 -2.18
CA GLN A 389 -29.49 -6.46 -2.01
C GLN A 389 -29.65 -5.27 -1.04
N GLN A 390 -28.88 -5.26 0.06
CA GLN A 390 -28.88 -4.15 1.00
C GLN A 390 -28.33 -2.87 0.37
N LEU A 391 -27.28 -2.98 -0.48
CA LEU A 391 -26.71 -1.84 -1.18
C LEU A 391 -27.67 -1.26 -2.23
N ILE A 392 -28.35 -2.11 -2.99
CA ILE A 392 -29.35 -1.70 -3.97
C ILE A 392 -30.51 -0.99 -3.28
N ALA A 393 -31.10 -1.63 -2.25
CA ALA A 393 -32.21 -1.03 -1.49
C ALA A 393 -31.82 0.33 -0.89
N LEU A 394 -30.55 0.48 -0.48
CA LEU A 394 -30.04 1.73 0.04
C LEU A 394 -29.83 2.77 -1.07
N ALA A 395 -29.38 2.36 -2.25
CA ALA A 395 -29.23 3.25 -3.40
C ALA A 395 -30.59 3.82 -3.84
N ASP A 396 -31.62 2.97 -3.90
CA ASP A 396 -33.00 3.35 -4.26
C ASP A 396 -33.65 4.36 -3.27
N GLU A 397 -33.10 4.50 -2.03
CA GLU A 397 -33.57 5.52 -1.08
C GLU A 397 -33.06 6.95 -1.43
N TYR A 398 -31.96 7.05 -2.19
CA TYR A 398 -31.25 8.32 -2.40
C TYR A 398 -31.13 8.75 -3.86
N PHE A 399 -31.28 7.84 -4.82
CA PHE A 399 -31.10 8.13 -6.25
C PHE A 399 -32.34 7.75 -7.05
N ASP A 400 -32.62 8.51 -8.10
CA ASP A 400 -33.78 8.28 -8.97
C ASP A 400 -33.62 7.05 -9.88
N ASN A 401 -32.38 6.77 -10.31
CA ASN A 401 -32.06 5.65 -11.17
C ASN A 401 -30.90 4.85 -10.58
N VAL A 402 -31.09 3.53 -10.47
CA VAL A 402 -30.07 2.59 -10.00
C VAL A 402 -29.91 1.47 -11.02
N GLU A 403 -28.75 1.40 -11.65
CA GLU A 403 -28.40 0.37 -12.62
C GLU A 403 -27.29 -0.53 -12.07
N ILE A 404 -27.36 -1.85 -12.33
CA ILE A 404 -26.31 -2.80 -12.00
C ILE A 404 -25.67 -3.28 -13.27
N VAL A 405 -24.38 -3.03 -13.41
CA VAL A 405 -23.62 -3.38 -14.61
C VAL A 405 -22.50 -4.35 -14.27
N SER A 406 -22.41 -5.43 -15.06
CA SER A 406 -21.38 -6.47 -14.90
C SER A 406 -20.22 -6.26 -15.88
N ALA A 407 -18.99 -6.45 -15.39
CA ALA A 407 -17.79 -6.50 -16.25
C ALA A 407 -17.62 -7.83 -16.99
N GLY A 408 -18.58 -8.79 -16.84
CA GLY A 408 -18.43 -10.15 -17.34
C GLY A 408 -17.58 -11.04 -16.44
N SER A 409 -17.33 -12.29 -16.89
CA SER A 409 -16.61 -13.29 -16.09
C SER A 409 -15.10 -13.02 -16.08
N PHE A 410 -14.59 -12.39 -15.02
CA PHE A 410 -13.16 -12.25 -14.72
C PHE A 410 -12.76 -13.08 -13.50
N LYS A 411 -11.63 -13.80 -13.60
CA LYS A 411 -11.08 -14.52 -12.43
C LYS A 411 -10.23 -13.58 -11.60
N HIS A 412 -10.59 -13.39 -10.33
CA HIS A 412 -9.71 -12.73 -9.36
C HIS A 412 -8.50 -13.62 -9.05
N ASN A 413 -7.29 -13.16 -9.35
CA ASN A 413 -6.08 -13.79 -8.83
C ASN A 413 -5.91 -13.43 -7.36
N LYS A 414 -6.03 -14.40 -6.46
CA LYS A 414 -5.66 -14.23 -5.05
C LYS A 414 -4.14 -14.21 -4.93
N LEU A 415 -3.60 -13.14 -4.38
CA LEU A 415 -2.17 -13.00 -4.10
C LEU A 415 -1.68 -13.92 -2.98
N ASN A 416 -2.57 -14.59 -2.24
CA ASN A 416 -2.26 -15.17 -0.93
C ASN A 416 -2.16 -16.71 -0.85
N SER A 417 -2.50 -17.48 -1.88
CA SER A 417 -2.23 -18.92 -1.86
C SER A 417 -2.20 -19.55 -3.25
N THR A 418 -1.24 -20.42 -3.49
CA THR A 418 -1.18 -21.29 -4.66
C THR A 418 -2.09 -22.52 -4.53
N GLU A 419 -2.68 -22.79 -3.35
CA GLU A 419 -3.39 -24.02 -3.04
C GLU A 419 -4.92 -23.93 -2.98
N HIS A 420 -5.49 -22.72 -2.97
CA HIS A 420 -6.95 -22.54 -2.96
C HIS A 420 -7.41 -21.68 -4.13
N PHE A 421 -7.48 -22.27 -5.31
CA PHE A 421 -8.30 -21.75 -6.40
C PHE A 421 -9.77 -21.85 -6.00
N LEU A 422 -10.35 -20.75 -5.49
CA LEU A 422 -11.78 -20.64 -5.45
C LEU A 422 -12.26 -20.41 -6.88
N GLU A 423 -13.09 -21.31 -7.39
CA GLU A 423 -13.89 -21.00 -8.58
C GLU A 423 -14.63 -19.71 -8.29
N ALA A 424 -14.33 -18.66 -9.05
CA ALA A 424 -15.07 -17.40 -8.97
C ALA A 424 -16.52 -17.67 -9.38
N SER A 425 -17.48 -16.99 -8.75
CA SER A 425 -18.78 -16.77 -9.38
C SER A 425 -18.53 -16.20 -10.78
N ASP A 426 -19.39 -16.50 -11.74
CA ASP A 426 -19.21 -16.06 -13.14
C ASP A 426 -19.05 -14.53 -13.31
N GLU A 427 -19.37 -13.75 -12.26
CA GLU A 427 -19.22 -12.28 -12.17
C GLU A 427 -18.24 -11.89 -11.05
N ALA A 428 -17.09 -11.37 -11.44
CA ALA A 428 -16.03 -11.04 -10.49
C ALA A 428 -16.21 -9.66 -9.83
N GLU A 429 -16.81 -8.70 -10.51
CA GLU A 429 -17.01 -7.32 -10.06
C GLU A 429 -18.24 -6.73 -10.73
N LEU A 430 -19.05 -5.97 -9.96
CA LEU A 430 -20.21 -5.23 -10.41
C LEU A 430 -20.02 -3.74 -10.13
N LEU A 431 -20.61 -2.90 -10.97
CA LEU A 431 -20.82 -1.48 -10.70
C LEU A 431 -22.30 -1.24 -10.40
N ILE A 432 -22.60 -0.63 -9.26
CA ILE A 432 -23.88 -0.02 -8.96
C ILE A 432 -23.78 1.44 -9.40
N VAL A 433 -24.47 1.78 -10.48
CA VAL A 433 -24.49 3.12 -11.06
C VAL A 433 -25.74 3.82 -10.60
N CYS A 434 -25.58 4.91 -9.86
CA CYS A 434 -26.66 5.68 -9.26
C CYS A 434 -26.67 7.09 -9.84
N THR A 435 -27.78 7.52 -10.43
CA THR A 435 -27.94 8.83 -11.02
C THR A 435 -29.26 9.50 -10.57
N ASN A 436 -29.28 10.84 -10.58
CA ASN A 436 -30.50 11.61 -10.37
C ASN A 436 -31.01 12.11 -11.72
N ASN A 437 -32.32 12.31 -11.82
CA ASN A 437 -32.92 13.00 -12.95
C ASN A 437 -32.48 14.47 -12.93
N GLU A 438 -32.21 15.06 -14.10
CA GLU A 438 -31.87 16.47 -14.24
C GLU A 438 -32.99 17.40 -13.82
#